data_7fe821b8c34cc68e44905f36699ac243
#
_entry.id   7fe821b8c34cc68e44905f36699ac243
#
_cell.length_a   1.000
_cell.length_b   1.000
_cell.length_c   1.000
_cell.angle_alpha   90.00
_cell.angle_beta   90.00
_cell.angle_gamma   90.00
#
_symmetry.space_group_name_H-M   'P 1'
#
loop_
_entity.id
_entity.type
_entity.pdbx_description
1 polymer ?
#
loop_
_entity_poly.entity_id
_entity_poly.type
_entity_poly.pdbx_seq_one_letter_code
_entity_poly.pdbx_strand_id
1 'polypeptide(L)'
;MDVFKRYQEQYSKYLNGLFFEEHQRFVKFSAAQFEKSMEKSQKTAQRDERLEAHISSERKSDYAPDYHCSTLTTSPTGEFEYNLLSYLSLTFPIGWLKDETRRAEFEEWVDYLCAQFDVLHGYAGLECILPYDPDEWEPHEYQVATHYYNVMPNCNAYAGLRDYKDAAKSIAWYTILGKSLSMRIEPQVWARLAEQYPEITVKTQANGVSVIKIDELPDVGDAGEPLPLNYQALNEALRPVIKAVPNRLHHLYAAPHFDAVKTYYWTHRWDNPNMKDGVLDPEGKTIKTAPILVENGETVRVPYGGVWQPFNHDGEAVHLEKGKPFPDVPKPEDLLAQTLWRLIGRDDGGTLEVVPSFR
;
A
#
# COMPACT_ATOMS: atom_id res chain seq x y z
N MET A 1 14.80 -12.53 -11.47
CA MET A 1 16.27 -12.79 -11.40
C MET A 1 17.06 -11.74 -12.19
N ASP A 2 16.67 -11.38 -13.41
CA ASP A 2 17.40 -10.39 -14.22
C ASP A 2 17.43 -8.99 -13.60
N VAL A 3 16.34 -8.59 -12.91
CA VAL A 3 16.28 -7.33 -12.15
C VAL A 3 17.37 -7.27 -11.08
N PHE A 4 17.54 -8.33 -10.29
CA PHE A 4 18.57 -8.40 -9.26
C PHE A 4 19.97 -8.30 -9.83
N LYS A 5 20.23 -8.96 -10.98
CA LYS A 5 21.53 -8.86 -11.68
C LYS A 5 21.78 -7.45 -12.19
N ARG A 6 20.80 -6.86 -12.88
CA ARG A 6 20.89 -5.48 -13.36
C ARG A 6 21.12 -4.49 -12.20
N TYR A 7 20.38 -4.65 -11.09
CA TYR A 7 20.54 -3.81 -9.92
C TYR A 7 21.94 -3.98 -9.30
N GLN A 8 22.38 -5.22 -9.14
CA GLN A 8 23.72 -5.53 -8.63
C GLN A 8 24.83 -4.96 -9.53
N GLU A 9 24.76 -5.09 -10.84
CA GLU A 9 25.72 -4.55 -11.79
C GLU A 9 25.84 -3.03 -11.69
N GLN A 10 24.72 -2.32 -11.57
CA GLN A 10 24.70 -0.87 -11.50
C GLN A 10 25.10 -0.31 -10.13
N TYR A 11 24.74 -0.99 -9.05
CA TYR A 11 24.87 -0.44 -7.69
C TYR A 11 25.78 -1.24 -6.75
N SER A 12 26.55 -2.21 -7.24
CA SER A 12 27.41 -3.09 -6.43
C SER A 12 28.33 -2.35 -5.43
N LYS A 13 28.79 -1.16 -5.79
CA LYS A 13 29.65 -0.33 -4.92
C LYS A 13 28.95 0.19 -3.66
N TYR A 14 27.62 0.21 -3.65
CA TYR A 14 26.81 0.64 -2.52
C TYR A 14 26.27 -0.52 -1.70
N LEU A 15 26.38 -1.78 -2.19
CA LEU A 15 25.78 -2.95 -1.56
C LEU A 15 26.74 -3.53 -0.50
N ASN A 16 26.22 -3.78 0.70
CA ASN A 16 26.94 -4.34 1.84
C ASN A 16 26.30 -5.62 2.39
N GLY A 17 25.00 -5.79 2.20
CA GLY A 17 24.19 -6.88 2.73
C GLY A 17 23.57 -7.74 1.64
N LEU A 18 23.45 -9.01 1.92
CA LEU A 18 22.79 -10.01 1.09
C LEU A 18 21.95 -10.92 1.99
N PHE A 19 20.68 -11.10 1.64
CA PHE A 19 19.80 -12.08 2.23
C PHE A 19 19.15 -12.92 1.13
N PHE A 20 19.19 -14.21 1.31
CA PHE A 20 18.35 -15.18 0.63
C PHE A 20 17.85 -16.15 1.68
N GLU A 21 16.67 -16.71 1.48
CA GLU A 21 15.99 -17.55 2.48
C GLU A 21 16.91 -18.62 3.12
N GLU A 22 17.87 -19.13 2.36
CA GLU A 22 18.88 -20.08 2.82
C GLU A 22 19.82 -19.57 3.92
N HIS A 23 19.99 -18.23 4.02
CA HIS A 23 20.91 -17.63 4.98
C HIS A 23 20.27 -17.38 6.34
N GLN A 24 18.95 -17.24 6.41
CA GLN A 24 18.16 -16.87 7.62
C GLN A 24 18.66 -15.61 8.35
N ARG A 25 19.56 -14.85 7.73
CA ARG A 25 20.09 -13.56 8.20
C ARG A 25 20.85 -12.86 7.09
N PHE A 26 21.06 -11.56 7.23
CA PHE A 26 21.93 -10.84 6.32
C PHE A 26 23.38 -11.30 6.46
N VAL A 27 24.01 -11.62 5.33
CA VAL A 27 25.44 -11.90 5.22
C VAL A 27 26.13 -10.77 4.47
N LYS A 28 27.47 -10.70 4.53
CA LYS A 28 28.23 -9.70 3.80
C LYS A 28 28.04 -9.90 2.30
N PHE A 29 27.71 -8.83 1.58
CA PHE A 29 27.61 -8.85 0.12
C PHE A 29 28.99 -9.14 -0.51
N SER A 30 29.01 -10.00 -1.49
CA SER A 30 30.06 -10.16 -2.50
C SER A 30 29.47 -10.71 -3.78
N ALA A 31 30.06 -10.37 -4.94
CA ALA A 31 29.57 -10.85 -6.23
C ALA A 31 29.54 -12.39 -6.29
N ALA A 32 30.57 -13.07 -5.79
CA ALA A 32 30.62 -14.53 -5.77
C ALA A 32 29.53 -15.17 -4.90
N GLN A 33 29.21 -14.57 -3.72
CA GLN A 33 28.14 -15.05 -2.87
C GLN A 33 26.78 -14.77 -3.50
N PHE A 34 26.61 -13.61 -4.14
CA PHE A 34 25.39 -13.26 -4.88
C PHE A 34 25.12 -14.27 -6.01
N GLU A 35 26.09 -14.54 -6.88
CA GLU A 35 25.93 -15.50 -7.99
C GLU A 35 25.56 -16.90 -7.47
N LYS A 36 26.25 -17.36 -6.42
CA LYS A 36 25.94 -18.66 -5.81
C LYS A 36 24.52 -18.73 -5.29
N SER A 37 24.05 -17.68 -4.59
CA SER A 37 22.70 -17.63 -4.06
C SER A 37 21.66 -17.52 -5.16
N MET A 38 21.95 -16.76 -6.24
CA MET A 38 21.09 -16.67 -7.41
C MET A 38 20.91 -18.01 -8.13
N GLU A 39 21.99 -18.77 -8.34
CA GLU A 39 21.91 -20.10 -8.92
C GLU A 39 21.05 -21.06 -8.09
N LYS A 40 21.21 -21.00 -6.77
CA LYS A 40 20.43 -21.84 -5.86
C LYS A 40 18.95 -21.43 -5.88
N SER A 41 18.64 -20.15 -5.83
CA SER A 41 17.29 -19.63 -5.87
C SER A 41 16.56 -19.96 -7.20
N GLN A 42 17.28 -19.98 -8.32
CA GLN A 42 16.70 -20.44 -9.59
C GLN A 42 16.25 -21.90 -9.53
N LYS A 43 17.00 -22.74 -8.82
CA LYS A 43 16.63 -24.16 -8.62
C LYS A 43 15.43 -24.30 -7.68
N THR A 44 15.33 -23.45 -6.66
CA THR A 44 14.20 -23.39 -5.73
C THR A 44 12.93 -22.93 -6.44
N ALA A 45 13.01 -21.86 -7.20
CA ALA A 45 11.88 -21.35 -8.00
C ALA A 45 11.28 -22.39 -8.97
N GLN A 46 12.14 -23.28 -9.50
CA GLN A 46 11.68 -24.39 -10.37
C GLN A 46 10.89 -25.47 -9.62
N ARG A 47 10.97 -25.50 -8.28
CA ARG A 47 10.29 -26.47 -7.42
C ARG A 47 8.97 -25.97 -6.85
N ASP A 48 8.51 -24.80 -7.30
CA ASP A 48 7.29 -24.20 -6.78
C ASP A 48 7.35 -23.85 -5.27
N GLU A 49 8.51 -23.39 -4.84
CA GLU A 49 8.74 -22.96 -3.46
C GLU A 49 8.71 -21.43 -3.35
N ARG A 50 8.35 -20.93 -2.18
CA ARG A 50 8.49 -19.51 -1.84
C ARG A 50 9.96 -19.09 -1.96
N LEU A 51 10.19 -17.89 -2.48
CA LEU A 51 11.51 -17.29 -2.53
C LEU A 51 11.47 -15.89 -1.93
N GLU A 52 12.34 -15.65 -0.95
CA GLU A 52 12.64 -14.33 -0.43
C GLU A 52 14.12 -14.00 -0.70
N ALA A 53 14.36 -12.81 -1.24
CA ALA A 53 15.71 -12.35 -1.56
C ALA A 53 15.84 -10.84 -1.39
N HIS A 54 16.96 -10.41 -0.81
CA HIS A 54 17.32 -9.00 -0.61
C HIS A 54 18.79 -8.78 -0.93
N ILE A 55 19.09 -7.68 -1.64
CA ILE A 55 20.43 -7.08 -1.72
C ILE A 55 20.33 -5.63 -1.23
N SER A 56 21.20 -5.22 -0.35
CA SER A 56 21.01 -4.02 0.47
C SER A 56 22.31 -3.26 0.69
N SER A 57 22.23 -1.94 0.81
CA SER A 57 23.31 -1.10 1.31
C SER A 57 23.64 -1.40 2.78
N GLU A 58 22.66 -1.95 3.52
CA GLU A 58 22.83 -2.31 4.92
C GLU A 58 23.01 -3.81 5.12
N ARG A 59 23.87 -4.17 6.08
CA ARG A 59 24.13 -5.55 6.46
C ARG A 59 23.33 -5.99 7.68
N LYS A 60 22.86 -5.03 8.47
CA LYS A 60 22.10 -5.30 9.68
C LYS A 60 20.61 -5.16 9.42
N SER A 61 19.83 -6.02 10.04
CA SER A 61 18.37 -6.03 9.92
C SER A 61 17.68 -4.84 10.60
N ASP A 62 18.39 -4.14 11.50
CA ASP A 62 17.92 -3.00 12.28
C ASP A 62 18.25 -1.62 11.66
N TYR A 63 18.79 -1.59 10.43
CA TYR A 63 19.12 -0.35 9.71
C TYR A 63 18.35 -0.26 8.39
N ALA A 64 17.75 0.90 8.16
CA ALA A 64 17.05 1.21 6.91
C ALA A 64 18.08 1.43 5.77
N PRO A 65 17.91 0.80 4.61
CA PRO A 65 18.85 0.91 3.50
C PRO A 65 18.57 2.12 2.61
N ASP A 66 19.63 2.76 2.09
CA ASP A 66 19.54 3.73 1.00
C ASP A 66 19.36 3.06 -0.36
N TYR A 67 20.02 1.91 -0.58
CA TYR A 67 19.91 1.08 -1.78
C TYR A 67 19.41 -0.31 -1.40
N HIS A 68 18.30 -0.70 -1.98
CA HIS A 68 17.71 -2.01 -1.70
C HIS A 68 16.99 -2.55 -2.92
N CYS A 69 17.21 -3.84 -3.19
CA CYS A 69 16.36 -4.59 -4.10
C CYS A 69 15.87 -5.82 -3.35
N SER A 70 14.57 -5.98 -3.27
CA SER A 70 13.94 -7.08 -2.55
C SER A 70 12.81 -7.70 -3.34
N THR A 71 12.60 -8.99 -3.11
CA THR A 71 11.45 -9.73 -3.63
C THR A 71 11.00 -10.78 -2.66
N LEU A 72 9.69 -10.99 -2.63
CA LEU A 72 9.07 -12.17 -2.09
C LEU A 72 8.19 -12.76 -3.19
N THR A 73 8.48 -13.98 -3.62
CA THR A 73 7.59 -14.73 -4.50
C THR A 73 6.86 -15.78 -3.67
N THR A 74 5.57 -15.90 -3.89
CA THR A 74 4.77 -16.96 -3.29
C THR A 74 4.74 -18.16 -4.22
N SER A 75 4.48 -19.35 -3.67
CA SER A 75 4.18 -20.51 -4.51
C SER A 75 2.84 -20.33 -5.23
N PRO A 76 2.58 -20.99 -6.37
CA PRO A 76 1.24 -21.04 -6.97
C PRO A 76 0.14 -21.46 -5.99
N THR A 77 0.42 -22.41 -5.10
CA THR A 77 -0.48 -22.77 -4.00
C THR A 77 -0.73 -21.58 -3.07
N GLY A 78 0.30 -20.82 -2.71
CA GLY A 78 0.17 -19.62 -1.88
C GLY A 78 -0.69 -18.54 -2.56
N GLU A 79 -0.51 -18.35 -3.87
CA GLU A 79 -1.31 -17.39 -4.64
C GLU A 79 -2.77 -17.84 -4.77
N PHE A 80 -3.00 -19.12 -4.99
CA PHE A 80 -4.34 -19.67 -5.24
C PHE A 80 -5.13 -19.91 -3.96
N GLU A 81 -4.55 -20.59 -2.97
CA GLU A 81 -5.25 -20.98 -1.75
C GLU A 81 -5.28 -19.88 -0.69
N TYR A 82 -4.19 -19.11 -0.58
CA TYR A 82 -4.05 -18.08 0.47
C TYR A 82 -4.16 -16.65 -0.02
N ASN A 83 -4.45 -16.46 -1.32
CA ASN A 83 -4.55 -15.12 -1.94
C ASN A 83 -3.31 -14.23 -1.75
N LEU A 84 -2.14 -14.82 -1.58
CA LEU A 84 -0.91 -14.07 -1.41
C LEU A 84 -0.47 -13.47 -2.74
N LEU A 85 0.17 -12.30 -2.70
CA LEU A 85 0.81 -11.68 -3.86
C LEU A 85 2.33 -11.80 -3.76
N SER A 86 2.97 -11.95 -4.91
CA SER A 86 4.41 -11.75 -5.03
C SER A 86 4.70 -10.25 -5.16
N TYR A 87 5.83 -9.77 -4.65
CA TYR A 87 6.26 -8.40 -4.85
C TYR A 87 7.72 -8.30 -5.28
N LEU A 88 8.04 -7.18 -5.90
CA LEU A 88 9.39 -6.71 -6.18
C LEU A 88 9.48 -5.24 -5.79
N SER A 89 10.49 -4.87 -5.04
CA SER A 89 10.73 -3.50 -4.58
C SER A 89 12.17 -3.08 -4.85
N LEU A 90 12.34 -1.84 -5.33
CA LEU A 90 13.62 -1.16 -5.47
C LEU A 90 13.62 0.13 -4.67
N THR A 91 14.67 0.37 -3.89
CA THR A 91 14.87 1.58 -3.10
C THR A 91 16.08 2.35 -3.59
N PHE A 92 15.95 3.67 -3.66
CA PHE A 92 16.99 4.62 -4.03
C PHE A 92 16.99 5.80 -3.06
N PRO A 93 18.14 6.45 -2.83
CA PRO A 93 18.20 7.61 -1.95
C PRO A 93 17.33 8.77 -2.43
N ILE A 94 16.61 9.43 -1.51
CA ILE A 94 15.77 10.59 -1.83
C ILE A 94 16.57 11.71 -2.54
N GLY A 95 17.88 11.79 -2.31
CA GLY A 95 18.76 12.74 -3.00
C GLY A 95 18.75 12.64 -4.52
N TRP A 96 18.31 11.51 -5.08
CA TRP A 96 18.14 11.31 -6.52
C TRP A 96 17.18 12.32 -7.15
N LEU A 97 16.18 12.78 -6.40
CA LEU A 97 15.22 13.76 -6.88
C LEU A 97 15.85 15.12 -7.23
N LYS A 98 17.03 15.44 -6.67
CA LYS A 98 17.77 16.69 -6.93
C LYS A 98 18.68 16.63 -8.14
N ASP A 99 18.88 15.44 -8.72
CA ASP A 99 19.81 15.19 -9.82
C ASP A 99 19.01 14.68 -11.04
N GLU A 100 19.00 15.44 -12.14
CA GLU A 100 18.25 15.11 -13.36
C GLU A 100 18.67 13.75 -13.95
N THR A 101 19.97 13.43 -13.93
CA THR A 101 20.47 12.15 -14.44
C THR A 101 19.93 10.99 -13.60
N ARG A 102 19.87 11.16 -12.28
CA ARG A 102 19.35 10.17 -11.36
C ARG A 102 17.82 10.03 -11.44
N ARG A 103 17.11 11.14 -11.68
CA ARG A 103 15.68 11.09 -11.97
C ARG A 103 15.40 10.30 -13.24
N ALA A 104 16.13 10.59 -14.31
CA ALA A 104 15.99 9.86 -15.56
C ALA A 104 16.29 8.36 -15.38
N GLU A 105 17.30 8.00 -14.59
CA GLU A 105 17.63 6.62 -14.24
C GLU A 105 16.49 5.94 -13.42
N PHE A 106 15.88 6.67 -12.50
CA PHE A 106 14.71 6.21 -11.76
C PHE A 106 13.51 5.93 -12.70
N GLU A 107 13.23 6.85 -13.61
CA GLU A 107 12.17 6.70 -14.62
C GLU A 107 12.43 5.51 -15.54
N GLU A 108 13.68 5.30 -15.94
CA GLU A 108 14.09 4.12 -16.73
C GLU A 108 13.83 2.80 -15.95
N TRP A 109 14.06 2.81 -14.63
CA TRP A 109 13.72 1.65 -13.80
C TRP A 109 12.22 1.40 -13.74
N VAL A 110 11.40 2.44 -13.57
CA VAL A 110 9.93 2.31 -13.58
C VAL A 110 9.46 1.72 -14.92
N ASP A 111 9.91 2.29 -16.04
CA ASP A 111 9.57 1.80 -17.38
C ASP A 111 10.03 0.36 -17.60
N TYR A 112 11.26 0.05 -17.23
CA TYR A 112 11.82 -1.30 -17.37
C TYR A 112 10.98 -2.32 -16.59
N LEU A 113 10.67 -2.08 -15.33
CA LEU A 113 9.90 -3.01 -14.51
C LEU A 113 8.49 -3.20 -15.07
N CYS A 114 7.81 -2.13 -15.46
CA CYS A 114 6.47 -2.20 -16.02
C CYS A 114 6.42 -2.91 -17.38
N ALA A 115 7.51 -2.89 -18.14
CA ALA A 115 7.60 -3.59 -19.41
C ALA A 115 7.94 -5.09 -19.26
N GLN A 116 8.64 -5.48 -18.17
CA GLN A 116 9.10 -6.86 -17.96
C GLN A 116 8.09 -7.76 -17.28
N PHE A 117 7.19 -7.20 -16.48
CA PHE A 117 6.29 -7.98 -15.63
C PHE A 117 4.83 -7.77 -16.00
N ASP A 118 4.04 -8.82 -15.81
CA ASP A 118 2.58 -8.74 -15.76
C ASP A 118 2.16 -8.26 -14.36
N VAL A 119 2.26 -6.94 -14.18
CA VAL A 119 2.01 -6.28 -12.89
C VAL A 119 0.52 -6.25 -12.62
N LEU A 120 0.07 -6.60 -11.43
CA LEU A 120 -1.31 -6.33 -10.99
C LEU A 120 -1.49 -4.85 -10.68
N HIS A 121 -0.68 -4.32 -9.79
CA HIS A 121 -0.56 -2.91 -9.46
C HIS A 121 0.80 -2.62 -8.85
N GLY A 122 1.13 -1.36 -8.75
CA GLY A 122 2.34 -0.90 -8.10
C GLY A 122 2.32 0.61 -7.91
N TYR A 123 3.37 1.10 -7.29
CA TYR A 123 3.61 2.53 -7.17
C TYR A 123 5.12 2.80 -7.18
N ALA A 124 5.50 4.03 -7.53
CA ALA A 124 6.84 4.53 -7.30
C ALA A 124 6.76 6.00 -6.86
N GLY A 125 7.62 6.38 -5.92
CA GLY A 125 7.58 7.72 -5.33
C GLY A 125 8.28 7.78 -3.98
N LEU A 126 7.80 8.67 -3.14
CA LEU A 126 8.30 8.84 -1.77
C LEU A 126 7.79 7.71 -0.88
N GLU A 127 8.67 7.11 -0.12
CA GLU A 127 8.35 6.02 0.77
C GLU A 127 9.14 6.12 2.08
N CYS A 128 8.53 5.76 3.20
CA CYS A 128 9.22 5.59 4.46
C CYS A 128 9.89 4.22 4.46
N ILE A 129 11.19 4.18 4.20
CA ILE A 129 11.93 2.91 4.16
C ILE A 129 12.27 2.48 5.58
N LEU A 130 11.76 1.32 5.95
CA LEU A 130 12.01 0.70 7.25
C LEU A 130 13.17 -0.30 7.17
N PRO A 131 13.80 -0.62 8.33
CA PRO A 131 14.68 -1.78 8.45
C PRO A 131 13.99 -3.09 8.03
N TYR A 132 14.78 -4.14 7.81
CA TYR A 132 14.23 -5.47 7.52
C TYR A 132 13.35 -6.00 8.67
N ASP A 133 13.74 -5.73 9.92
CA ASP A 133 12.93 -5.96 11.12
C ASP A 133 12.14 -4.66 11.43
N PRO A 134 10.93 -4.46 10.86
CA PRO A 134 10.29 -3.15 10.85
C PRO A 134 9.52 -2.83 12.12
N ASP A 135 9.25 -3.81 12.95
CA ASP A 135 8.24 -3.76 14.02
C ASP A 135 8.39 -2.58 14.97
N GLU A 136 9.60 -2.30 15.44
CA GLU A 136 9.86 -1.18 16.35
C GLU A 136 9.73 0.20 15.67
N TRP A 137 9.73 0.22 14.33
CA TRP A 137 9.72 1.43 13.51
C TRP A 137 8.34 1.79 12.95
N GLU A 138 7.37 0.89 13.05
CA GLU A 138 5.99 1.13 12.59
C GLU A 138 5.38 2.43 13.16
N PRO A 139 5.58 2.81 14.46
CA PRO A 139 5.11 4.09 14.98
C PRO A 139 5.73 5.30 14.29
N HIS A 140 6.99 5.21 13.88
CA HIS A 140 7.67 6.28 13.15
C HIS A 140 7.13 6.40 11.72
N GLU A 141 6.97 5.29 11.02
CA GLU A 141 6.35 5.26 9.69
C GLU A 141 4.95 5.87 9.72
N TYR A 142 4.12 5.51 10.72
CA TYR A 142 2.81 6.10 10.91
C TYR A 142 2.88 7.62 11.01
N GLN A 143 3.78 8.16 11.84
CA GLN A 143 3.96 9.60 12.00
C GLN A 143 4.36 10.28 10.70
N VAL A 144 5.31 9.72 9.97
CA VAL A 144 5.78 10.26 8.69
C VAL A 144 4.68 10.23 7.64
N ALA A 145 4.02 9.10 7.44
CA ALA A 145 3.01 8.94 6.40
C ALA A 145 1.68 9.68 6.69
N THR A 146 1.43 10.04 7.95
CA THR A 146 0.27 10.89 8.32
C THR A 146 0.61 12.39 8.32
N HIS A 147 1.88 12.73 8.41
CA HIS A 147 2.34 14.11 8.27
C HIS A 147 2.55 14.50 6.80
N TYR A 148 3.03 13.55 5.98
CA TYR A 148 3.29 13.74 4.56
C TYR A 148 2.43 12.79 3.72
N TYR A 149 1.34 13.29 3.16
CA TYR A 149 0.30 12.47 2.52
C TYR A 149 0.79 11.68 1.31
N ASN A 150 1.86 12.11 0.64
CA ASN A 150 2.42 11.42 -0.50
C ASN A 150 3.57 10.46 -0.15
N VAL A 151 3.93 10.35 1.13
CA VAL A 151 4.86 9.34 1.60
C VAL A 151 4.10 8.04 1.84
N MET A 152 4.46 7.03 1.06
CA MET A 152 3.83 5.71 1.14
C MET A 152 4.40 4.94 2.34
N PRO A 153 3.57 4.26 3.13
CA PRO A 153 4.07 3.29 4.09
C PRO A 153 4.66 2.09 3.36
N ASN A 154 5.86 1.68 3.78
CA ASN A 154 6.50 0.46 3.32
C ASN A 154 5.92 -0.75 4.06
N CYS A 155 4.61 -0.95 3.95
CA CYS A 155 3.97 -2.04 4.66
C CYS A 155 4.69 -3.36 4.36
N ASN A 156 4.96 -4.09 5.43
CA ASN A 156 5.46 -5.44 5.35
C ASN A 156 4.63 -6.22 4.33
N ALA A 157 5.31 -6.85 3.40
CA ALA A 157 4.72 -7.60 2.30
C ALA A 157 3.66 -8.62 2.75
N TYR A 158 3.71 -9.07 3.98
CA TYR A 158 2.73 -10.00 4.54
C TYR A 158 1.41 -9.36 4.96
N ALA A 159 1.43 -8.11 5.44
CA ALA A 159 0.24 -7.49 6.00
C ALA A 159 -0.79 -7.11 4.96
N GLY A 160 -0.35 -6.59 3.82
CA GLY A 160 -1.23 -6.01 2.81
C GLY A 160 -1.46 -6.87 1.56
N LEU A 161 -0.68 -7.92 1.34
CA LEU A 161 -0.70 -8.65 0.06
C LEU A 161 -2.05 -9.30 -0.28
N ARG A 162 -2.79 -9.76 0.72
CA ARG A 162 -4.10 -10.38 0.51
C ARG A 162 -5.17 -9.39 0.06
N ASP A 163 -5.09 -8.17 0.56
CA ASP A 163 -6.10 -7.14 0.32
C ASP A 163 -6.03 -6.53 -1.07
N TYR A 164 -4.86 -6.60 -1.70
CA TYR A 164 -4.57 -5.87 -2.94
C TYR A 164 -4.53 -6.76 -4.19
N LYS A 165 -5.14 -7.94 -4.15
CA LYS A 165 -5.19 -8.84 -5.32
C LYS A 165 -6.05 -8.29 -6.45
N ASP A 166 -7.08 -7.53 -6.12
CA ASP A 166 -8.09 -6.99 -7.04
C ASP A 166 -8.17 -5.46 -7.05
N ALA A 167 -7.30 -4.79 -6.31
CA ALA A 167 -7.31 -3.34 -6.15
C ALA A 167 -5.91 -2.79 -5.88
N ALA A 168 -5.67 -1.53 -6.21
CA ALA A 168 -4.47 -0.80 -5.84
C ALA A 168 -4.54 -0.30 -4.38
N LYS A 169 -3.37 -0.15 -3.75
CA LYS A 169 -3.25 0.34 -2.37
C LYS A 169 -3.66 1.81 -2.22
N SER A 170 -3.17 2.65 -3.13
CA SER A 170 -3.42 4.10 -3.17
C SER A 170 -2.80 4.68 -4.42
N ILE A 171 -2.96 5.99 -4.63
CA ILE A 171 -2.18 6.74 -5.60
C ILE A 171 -0.87 7.20 -5.00
N ALA A 172 0.13 7.38 -5.86
CA ALA A 172 1.45 7.93 -5.54
C ALA A 172 1.95 8.78 -6.72
N TRP A 173 3.16 9.31 -6.63
CA TRP A 173 3.80 10.04 -7.75
C TRP A 173 3.72 9.27 -9.06
N TYR A 174 4.08 7.99 -9.05
CA TYR A 174 3.75 7.02 -10.09
C TYR A 174 2.74 6.03 -9.55
N THR A 175 1.60 5.94 -10.19
CA THR A 175 0.60 4.89 -9.93
C THR A 175 0.63 3.92 -11.11
N ILE A 176 0.80 2.65 -10.82
CA ILE A 176 0.94 1.59 -11.82
C ILE A 176 -0.26 0.67 -11.72
N LEU A 177 -0.98 0.52 -12.82
CA LEU A 177 -2.13 -0.37 -12.91
C LEU A 177 -1.87 -1.44 -13.96
N GLY A 178 -1.99 -2.69 -13.55
CA GLY A 178 -2.02 -3.81 -14.48
C GLY A 178 -3.23 -3.74 -15.42
N LYS A 179 -3.17 -4.47 -16.51
CA LYS A 179 -4.20 -4.46 -17.55
C LYS A 179 -5.62 -4.64 -17.00
N SER A 180 -5.81 -5.58 -16.06
CA SER A 180 -7.12 -5.89 -15.47
C SER A 180 -7.72 -4.72 -14.71
N LEU A 181 -6.91 -3.99 -13.93
CA LEU A 181 -7.35 -2.80 -13.19
C LEU A 181 -7.53 -1.60 -14.13
N SER A 182 -6.60 -1.39 -15.06
CA SER A 182 -6.66 -0.29 -16.02
C SER A 182 -7.93 -0.36 -16.89
N MET A 183 -8.35 -1.54 -17.28
CA MET A 183 -9.59 -1.75 -18.06
C MET A 183 -10.89 -1.46 -17.27
N ARG A 184 -10.83 -1.33 -15.96
CA ARG A 184 -11.99 -0.94 -15.12
C ARG A 184 -12.23 0.57 -15.13
N ILE A 185 -11.27 1.35 -15.62
CA ILE A 185 -11.40 2.80 -15.76
C ILE A 185 -11.90 3.11 -17.17
N GLU A 186 -13.02 3.80 -17.26
CA GLU A 186 -13.63 4.14 -18.52
C GLU A 186 -12.76 5.10 -19.36
N PRO A 187 -12.66 4.92 -20.68
CA PRO A 187 -11.82 5.75 -21.55
C PRO A 187 -12.07 7.26 -21.43
N GLN A 188 -13.34 7.67 -21.21
CA GLN A 188 -13.70 9.07 -21.03
C GLN A 188 -13.13 9.68 -19.73
N VAL A 189 -12.88 8.86 -18.70
CA VAL A 189 -12.23 9.33 -17.46
C VAL A 189 -10.80 9.74 -17.75
N TRP A 190 -10.06 8.92 -18.51
CA TRP A 190 -8.71 9.24 -18.94
C TRP A 190 -8.63 10.49 -19.81
N ALA A 191 -9.56 10.63 -20.79
CA ALA A 191 -9.62 11.79 -21.65
C ALA A 191 -9.87 13.09 -20.88
N ARG A 192 -10.85 13.06 -19.95
CA ARG A 192 -11.15 14.19 -19.08
C ARG A 192 -9.98 14.56 -18.17
N LEU A 193 -9.32 13.56 -17.59
CA LEU A 193 -8.18 13.78 -16.71
C LEU A 193 -7.04 14.47 -17.46
N ALA A 194 -6.70 13.99 -18.66
CA ALA A 194 -5.66 14.58 -19.50
C ALA A 194 -5.99 16.02 -19.97
N GLU A 195 -7.27 16.31 -20.19
CA GLU A 195 -7.71 17.65 -20.59
C GLU A 195 -7.66 18.66 -19.44
N GLN A 196 -8.08 18.25 -18.24
CA GLN A 196 -8.18 19.13 -17.07
C GLN A 196 -6.88 19.26 -16.27
N TYR A 197 -6.04 18.23 -16.30
CA TYR A 197 -4.79 18.13 -15.54
C TYR A 197 -3.67 17.64 -16.46
N PRO A 198 -3.11 18.52 -17.33
CA PRO A 198 -2.08 18.15 -18.31
C PRO A 198 -0.76 17.68 -17.66
N GLU A 199 -0.54 17.98 -16.40
CA GLU A 199 0.56 17.47 -15.59
C GLU A 199 0.42 15.99 -15.20
N ILE A 200 -0.77 15.40 -15.36
CA ILE A 200 -0.97 13.97 -15.21
C ILE A 200 -0.77 13.27 -16.55
N THR A 201 0.26 12.48 -16.64
CA THR A 201 0.57 11.72 -17.85
C THR A 201 0.24 10.24 -17.67
N VAL A 202 -0.30 9.62 -18.71
CA VAL A 202 -0.62 8.19 -18.74
C VAL A 202 0.09 7.53 -19.90
N LYS A 203 0.96 6.57 -19.59
CA LYS A 203 1.67 5.77 -20.59
C LYS A 203 1.23 4.32 -20.46
N THR A 204 0.72 3.74 -21.54
CA THR A 204 0.37 2.31 -21.57
C THR A 204 1.50 1.52 -22.23
N GLN A 205 2.02 0.52 -21.53
CA GLN A 205 3.05 -0.39 -22.03
C GLN A 205 2.44 -1.43 -23.01
N ALA A 206 3.28 -2.09 -23.79
CA ALA A 206 2.83 -3.08 -24.78
C ALA A 206 2.07 -4.28 -24.15
N ASN A 207 2.36 -4.62 -22.90
CA ASN A 207 1.67 -5.66 -22.12
C ASN A 207 0.33 -5.18 -21.50
N GLY A 208 -0.03 -3.91 -21.70
CA GLY A 208 -1.27 -3.32 -21.20
C GLY A 208 -1.17 -2.71 -19.80
N VAL A 209 0.02 -2.68 -19.19
CA VAL A 209 0.26 -1.98 -17.92
C VAL A 209 0.19 -0.47 -18.16
N SER A 210 -0.62 0.23 -17.38
CA SER A 210 -0.71 1.70 -17.39
C SER A 210 0.15 2.30 -16.29
N VAL A 211 1.07 3.18 -16.69
CA VAL A 211 1.93 3.96 -15.79
C VAL A 211 1.40 5.39 -15.78
N ILE A 212 0.91 5.84 -14.64
CA ILE A 212 0.34 7.18 -14.43
C ILE A 212 1.36 7.96 -13.60
N LYS A 213 1.83 9.09 -14.12
CA LYS A 213 2.76 9.99 -13.43
C LYS A 213 2.07 11.32 -13.17
N ILE A 214 2.23 11.86 -11.96
CA ILE A 214 1.77 13.19 -11.55
C ILE A 214 2.97 14.11 -11.44
N ASP A 215 3.00 15.16 -12.21
CA ASP A 215 4.07 16.17 -12.24
C ASP A 215 5.48 15.64 -12.55
N GLU A 216 6.41 16.54 -12.74
CA GLU A 216 7.83 16.21 -12.93
C GLU A 216 8.49 15.70 -11.64
N LEU A 217 8.11 16.27 -10.51
CA LEU A 217 8.59 15.91 -9.17
C LEU A 217 7.43 15.56 -8.25
N PRO A 218 7.63 14.66 -7.29
CA PRO A 218 6.59 14.35 -6.32
C PRO A 218 6.35 15.53 -5.39
N ASP A 219 5.08 15.87 -5.18
CA ASP A 219 4.69 16.69 -4.06
C ASP A 219 4.79 15.85 -2.78
N VAL A 220 5.34 16.40 -1.71
CA VAL A 220 5.46 15.70 -0.42
C VAL A 220 4.10 15.54 0.25
N GLY A 221 3.18 16.49 0.02
CA GLY A 221 1.84 16.48 0.58
C GLY A 221 1.84 16.78 2.08
N ASP A 222 2.46 17.89 2.51
CA ASP A 222 2.45 18.31 3.91
C ASP A 222 1.02 18.46 4.45
N ALA A 223 0.72 17.85 5.59
CA ALA A 223 -0.60 17.89 6.20
C ALA A 223 -1.07 19.29 6.63
N GLY A 224 -0.14 20.25 6.73
CA GLY A 224 -0.43 21.66 7.00
C GLY A 224 -0.86 22.45 5.77
N GLU A 225 -0.65 21.92 4.57
CA GLU A 225 -0.93 22.58 3.29
C GLU A 225 -2.22 22.02 2.64
N PRO A 226 -2.85 22.79 1.73
CA PRO A 226 -3.97 22.28 0.95
C PRO A 226 -3.54 21.08 0.09
N LEU A 227 -4.41 20.08 -0.02
CA LEU A 227 -4.15 18.93 -0.88
C LEU A 227 -4.03 19.34 -2.35
N PRO A 228 -3.01 18.87 -3.09
CA PRO A 228 -2.86 19.15 -4.51
C PRO A 228 -4.06 18.64 -5.32
N LEU A 229 -4.62 19.50 -6.18
CA LEU A 229 -5.83 19.19 -6.94
C LEU A 229 -5.64 18.04 -7.93
N ASN A 230 -4.47 17.92 -8.54
CA ASN A 230 -4.12 16.83 -9.46
C ASN A 230 -4.12 15.46 -8.76
N TYR A 231 -3.61 15.37 -7.52
CA TYR A 231 -3.70 14.14 -6.72
C TYR A 231 -5.13 13.80 -6.36
N GLN A 232 -5.94 14.81 -5.96
CA GLN A 232 -7.35 14.59 -5.68
C GLN A 232 -8.10 14.10 -6.92
N ALA A 233 -7.88 14.74 -8.09
CA ALA A 233 -8.50 14.36 -9.35
C ALA A 233 -8.11 12.95 -9.79
N LEU A 234 -6.83 12.58 -9.66
CA LEU A 234 -6.39 11.21 -9.95
C LEU A 234 -7.01 10.21 -8.99
N ASN A 235 -7.03 10.52 -7.69
CA ASN A 235 -7.67 9.65 -6.69
C ASN A 235 -9.16 9.43 -6.98
N GLU A 236 -9.90 10.46 -7.35
CA GLU A 236 -11.30 10.36 -7.78
C GLU A 236 -11.44 9.48 -9.03
N ALA A 237 -10.61 9.71 -10.04
CA ALA A 237 -10.61 8.94 -11.28
C ALA A 237 -10.31 7.44 -11.06
N LEU A 238 -9.41 7.13 -10.12
CA LEU A 238 -8.98 5.76 -9.81
C LEU A 238 -9.79 5.09 -8.69
N ARG A 239 -10.80 5.76 -8.12
CA ARG A 239 -11.62 5.19 -7.04
C ARG A 239 -12.15 3.78 -7.34
N PRO A 240 -12.60 3.41 -8.56
CA PRO A 240 -13.07 2.07 -8.87
C PRO A 240 -12.02 0.96 -8.74
N VAL A 241 -10.73 1.31 -8.66
CA VAL A 241 -9.62 0.36 -8.60
C VAL A 241 -8.75 0.51 -7.36
N ILE A 242 -9.00 1.49 -6.50
CA ILE A 242 -8.34 1.61 -5.19
C ILE A 242 -9.12 0.78 -4.17
N LYS A 243 -8.42 0.08 -3.28
CA LYS A 243 -9.03 -0.68 -2.20
C LYS A 243 -9.82 0.25 -1.28
N ALA A 244 -11.14 0.11 -1.32
CA ALA A 244 -12.03 1.00 -0.55
C ALA A 244 -11.93 0.75 0.96
N VAL A 245 -11.82 -0.52 1.36
CA VAL A 245 -11.69 -0.91 2.77
C VAL A 245 -10.50 -1.86 2.90
N PRO A 246 -9.29 -1.33 3.05
CA PRO A 246 -8.12 -2.16 3.27
C PRO A 246 -8.09 -2.68 4.72
N ASN A 247 -7.36 -3.76 4.93
CA ASN A 247 -6.97 -4.21 6.24
C ASN A 247 -5.86 -3.29 6.82
N ARG A 248 -5.41 -3.58 8.05
CA ARG A 248 -4.30 -2.85 8.68
C ARG A 248 -3.00 -2.95 7.86
N LEU A 249 -2.23 -1.86 7.83
CA LEU A 249 -0.92 -1.83 7.18
C LEU A 249 0.22 -2.26 8.13
N HIS A 250 0.03 -2.17 9.45
CA HIS A 250 1.02 -2.54 10.44
C HIS A 250 0.65 -3.82 11.17
N HIS A 251 1.66 -4.56 11.62
CA HIS A 251 1.48 -5.81 12.34
C HIS A 251 1.44 -5.64 13.84
N LEU A 252 2.24 -4.74 14.37
CA LEU A 252 2.40 -4.56 15.80
C LEU A 252 1.39 -3.62 16.42
N TYR A 253 1.23 -3.79 17.71
CA TYR A 253 0.32 -3.05 18.55
C TYR A 253 0.99 -1.84 19.24
N ALA A 254 2.25 -1.54 18.91
CA ALA A 254 2.93 -0.36 19.45
C ALA A 254 2.30 0.90 18.85
N ALA A 255 1.62 1.67 19.68
CA ALA A 255 0.95 2.91 19.27
C ALA A 255 1.96 4.08 19.12
N PRO A 256 1.75 4.99 18.17
CA PRO A 256 0.74 4.96 17.12
C PRO A 256 1.13 4.02 15.96
N HIS A 257 0.17 3.34 15.34
CA HIS A 257 0.41 2.47 14.18
C HIS A 257 -0.82 2.47 13.25
N PHE A 258 -0.68 1.95 12.03
CA PHE A 258 -1.78 1.78 11.08
C PHE A 258 -2.60 0.52 11.40
N ASP A 259 -3.50 0.64 12.42
CA ASP A 259 -4.61 -0.28 12.59
C ASP A 259 -5.61 -0.18 11.41
N ALA A 260 -6.66 -0.98 11.39
CA ALA A 260 -7.62 -0.98 10.29
C ALA A 260 -8.34 0.37 10.12
N VAL A 261 -8.66 1.07 11.21
CA VAL A 261 -9.32 2.39 11.16
C VAL A 261 -8.39 3.44 10.58
N LYS A 262 -7.16 3.52 11.08
CA LYS A 262 -6.18 4.50 10.60
C LYS A 262 -5.73 4.20 9.18
N THR A 263 -5.64 2.92 8.80
CA THR A 263 -5.38 2.50 7.42
C THR A 263 -6.51 2.95 6.50
N TYR A 264 -7.76 2.77 6.93
CA TYR A 264 -8.91 3.23 6.16
C TYR A 264 -8.84 4.75 5.92
N TYR A 265 -8.60 5.56 6.93
CA TYR A 265 -8.45 7.02 6.76
C TYR A 265 -7.26 7.37 5.88
N TRP A 266 -6.14 6.73 6.07
CA TRP A 266 -4.96 6.98 5.22
C TRP A 266 -5.23 6.65 3.75
N THR A 267 -5.92 5.57 3.45
CA THR A 267 -6.30 5.20 2.07
C THR A 267 -7.15 6.28 1.41
N HIS A 268 -7.99 6.97 2.21
CA HIS A 268 -8.90 8.01 1.74
C HIS A 268 -8.36 9.45 1.92
N ARG A 269 -7.09 9.61 2.24
CA ARG A 269 -6.47 10.91 2.52
C ARG A 269 -6.54 11.92 1.37
N TRP A 270 -6.71 11.44 0.15
CA TRP A 270 -6.85 12.26 -1.05
C TRP A 270 -8.30 12.59 -1.41
N ASP A 271 -9.28 12.13 -0.65
CA ASP A 271 -10.66 12.48 -0.88
C ASP A 271 -10.86 13.98 -0.70
N ASN A 272 -11.68 14.56 -1.56
CA ASN A 272 -11.85 16.01 -1.61
C ASN A 272 -12.23 16.57 -0.23
N PRO A 273 -11.41 17.45 0.38
CA PRO A 273 -11.69 18.01 1.71
C PRO A 273 -12.89 18.96 1.71
N ASN A 274 -13.36 19.41 0.53
CA ASN A 274 -14.61 20.14 0.41
C ASN A 274 -15.85 19.24 0.50
N MET A 275 -15.68 17.91 0.40
CA MET A 275 -16.62 16.99 1.00
C MET A 275 -16.49 17.15 2.52
N LYS A 276 -17.13 18.17 3.06
CA LYS A 276 -17.18 18.53 4.50
C LYS A 276 -17.62 17.39 5.41
N ASP A 277 -17.78 16.21 4.87
CA ASP A 277 -18.46 15.09 5.42
C ASP A 277 -17.61 13.81 5.51
N GLY A 278 -16.30 13.89 5.29
CA GLY A 278 -15.40 12.78 5.59
C GLY A 278 -15.20 11.79 4.45
N VAL A 279 -14.93 10.59 4.82
CA VAL A 279 -14.44 9.48 4.00
C VAL A 279 -15.58 8.85 3.19
N LEU A 280 -15.31 8.47 1.95
CA LEU A 280 -16.27 7.74 1.13
C LEU A 280 -16.34 6.26 1.57
N ASP A 281 -17.54 5.70 1.56
CA ASP A 281 -17.72 4.27 1.74
C ASP A 281 -17.35 3.50 0.44
N PRO A 282 -17.34 2.16 0.45
CA PRO A 282 -17.03 1.36 -0.74
C PRO A 282 -17.93 1.64 -1.94
N GLU A 283 -19.13 2.20 -1.72
CA GLU A 283 -20.09 2.57 -2.76
C GLU A 283 -19.95 4.02 -3.21
N GLY A 284 -18.94 4.74 -2.72
CA GLY A 284 -18.72 6.15 -3.06
C GLY A 284 -19.63 7.13 -2.33
N LYS A 285 -20.35 6.70 -1.29
CA LYS A 285 -21.16 7.59 -0.45
C LYS A 285 -20.33 8.14 0.70
N THR A 286 -20.62 9.35 1.10
CA THR A 286 -19.94 9.99 2.22
C THR A 286 -20.32 9.35 3.55
N ILE A 287 -19.32 8.87 4.30
CA ILE A 287 -19.50 8.38 5.66
C ILE A 287 -19.36 9.56 6.61
N LYS A 288 -20.37 9.74 7.46
CA LYS A 288 -20.42 10.82 8.45
C LYS A 288 -19.98 10.41 9.86
N THR A 289 -19.43 9.23 10.02
CA THR A 289 -18.89 8.76 11.31
C THR A 289 -17.65 7.92 11.10
N ALA A 290 -16.68 8.10 12.00
CA ALA A 290 -15.54 7.20 12.04
C ALA A 290 -16.02 5.77 12.28
N PRO A 291 -15.50 4.79 11.56
CA PRO A 291 -15.77 3.41 11.87
C PRO A 291 -15.21 3.04 13.24
N ILE A 292 -15.90 2.13 13.92
CA ILE A 292 -15.44 1.57 15.19
C ILE A 292 -14.82 0.22 14.89
N LEU A 293 -13.56 0.06 15.31
CA LEU A 293 -12.86 -1.20 15.24
C LEU A 293 -13.30 -2.09 16.42
N VAL A 294 -13.66 -3.32 16.08
CA VAL A 294 -13.94 -4.37 17.09
C VAL A 294 -13.01 -5.55 16.78
N GLU A 295 -12.10 -5.82 17.70
CA GLU A 295 -11.22 -6.97 17.63
C GLU A 295 -11.87 -8.20 18.28
N ASN A 296 -11.47 -9.38 17.82
CA ASN A 296 -11.97 -10.63 18.39
C ASN A 296 -11.63 -10.76 19.88
N GLY A 297 -12.65 -10.98 20.69
CA GLY A 297 -12.53 -11.13 22.14
C GLY A 297 -12.57 -9.83 22.92
N GLU A 298 -12.58 -8.68 22.26
CA GLU A 298 -12.80 -7.39 22.91
C GLU A 298 -14.29 -7.07 23.06
N THR A 299 -14.66 -6.55 24.23
CA THR A 299 -16.01 -6.07 24.48
C THR A 299 -16.09 -4.57 24.21
N VAL A 300 -16.20 -4.18 22.93
CA VAL A 300 -16.45 -2.79 22.55
C VAL A 300 -17.96 -2.53 22.64
N ARG A 301 -18.33 -1.43 23.31
CA ARG A 301 -19.74 -1.08 23.50
C ARG A 301 -20.21 -0.06 22.46
N VAL A 302 -21.41 -0.28 21.95
CA VAL A 302 -22.11 0.60 21.01
C VAL A 302 -22.28 2.00 21.63
N PRO A 303 -21.68 3.06 21.06
CA PRO A 303 -21.72 4.42 21.63
C PRO A 303 -23.05 5.11 21.40
N TYR A 304 -23.75 4.79 20.31
CA TYR A 304 -25.06 5.35 19.92
C TYR A 304 -26.00 4.24 19.51
N GLY A 305 -27.23 4.25 20.00
CA GLY A 305 -28.30 3.40 19.50
C GLY A 305 -28.60 3.74 18.04
N GLY A 306 -28.79 2.74 17.20
CA GLY A 306 -29.04 2.96 15.79
C GLY A 306 -28.68 1.79 14.89
N VAL A 307 -28.69 2.04 13.61
CA VAL A 307 -28.36 1.05 12.59
C VAL A 307 -26.86 1.10 12.29
N TRP A 308 -26.22 -0.03 12.50
CA TRP A 308 -24.79 -0.23 12.28
C TRP A 308 -24.55 -1.28 11.21
N GLN A 309 -23.52 -1.10 10.40
CA GLN A 309 -23.15 -2.01 9.35
C GLN A 309 -21.66 -2.39 9.45
N PRO A 310 -21.32 -3.69 9.48
CA PRO A 310 -19.96 -4.12 9.23
C PRO A 310 -19.66 -3.88 7.77
N PHE A 311 -18.54 -3.19 7.44
CA PHE A 311 -18.29 -2.80 6.05
C PHE A 311 -16.95 -3.28 5.48
N ASN A 312 -16.14 -3.94 6.29
CA ASN A 312 -14.97 -4.69 5.84
C ASN A 312 -15.23 -6.21 5.69
N HIS A 313 -16.47 -6.65 5.92
CA HIS A 313 -16.96 -8.01 5.72
C HIS A 313 -18.34 -7.96 5.08
N ASP A 314 -18.74 -9.06 4.42
CA ASP A 314 -20.10 -9.21 3.90
C ASP A 314 -21.08 -9.42 5.07
N GLY A 315 -21.56 -8.32 5.62
CA GLY A 315 -22.48 -8.31 6.75
C GLY A 315 -23.67 -7.39 6.52
N GLU A 316 -24.85 -7.86 6.90
CA GLU A 316 -26.06 -7.03 6.86
C GLU A 316 -26.02 -5.94 7.93
N ALA A 317 -26.67 -4.81 7.65
CA ALA A 317 -26.87 -3.78 8.63
C ALA A 317 -27.80 -4.25 9.76
N VAL A 318 -27.42 -4.00 11.01
CA VAL A 318 -28.16 -4.43 12.19
C VAL A 318 -28.47 -3.25 13.11
N HIS A 319 -29.62 -3.29 13.75
CA HIS A 319 -29.96 -2.30 14.77
C HIS A 319 -29.31 -2.69 16.10
N LEU A 320 -28.51 -1.80 16.68
CA LEU A 320 -27.80 -2.00 17.95
C LEU A 320 -28.20 -0.95 18.98
N GLU A 321 -28.45 -1.40 20.21
CA GLU A 321 -28.77 -0.51 21.33
C GLU A 321 -27.53 0.08 21.97
N LYS A 322 -27.57 1.36 22.31
CA LYS A 322 -26.50 2.04 23.04
C LYS A 322 -26.06 1.28 24.29
N GLY A 323 -24.77 1.12 24.48
CA GLY A 323 -24.15 0.48 25.64
C GLY A 323 -24.13 -1.06 25.58
N LYS A 324 -24.77 -1.68 24.58
CA LYS A 324 -24.63 -3.11 24.34
C LYS A 324 -23.28 -3.41 23.67
N PRO A 325 -22.72 -4.61 23.80
CA PRO A 325 -21.55 -4.98 23.03
C PRO A 325 -21.90 -5.09 21.53
N PHE A 326 -20.94 -4.78 20.68
CA PHE A 326 -21.06 -5.15 19.26
C PHE A 326 -21.15 -6.68 19.15
N PRO A 327 -21.97 -7.20 18.23
CA PRO A 327 -22.07 -8.63 18.04
C PRO A 327 -20.78 -9.18 17.43
N ASP A 328 -20.47 -10.43 17.78
CA ASP A 328 -19.45 -11.19 17.09
C ASP A 328 -19.88 -11.38 15.63
N VAL A 329 -19.06 -10.92 14.68
CA VAL A 329 -19.29 -11.18 13.28
C VAL A 329 -18.75 -12.58 12.96
N PRO A 330 -19.47 -13.39 12.15
CA PRO A 330 -18.97 -14.69 11.71
C PRO A 330 -17.58 -14.53 11.11
N LYS A 331 -16.59 -15.16 11.72
CA LYS A 331 -15.19 -15.02 11.38
C LYS A 331 -14.93 -15.64 10.01
N PRO A 332 -14.24 -14.94 9.11
CA PRO A 332 -13.39 -15.65 8.19
C PRO A 332 -12.38 -16.47 9.03
N GLU A 333 -11.85 -17.54 8.52
CA GLU A 333 -10.90 -18.45 9.20
C GLU A 333 -9.61 -17.78 9.73
N ASP A 334 -9.51 -16.46 9.62
CA ASP A 334 -8.39 -15.65 10.06
C ASP A 334 -8.55 -15.24 11.53
N LEU A 335 -7.70 -15.79 12.39
CA LEU A 335 -7.66 -15.53 13.84
C LEU A 335 -7.43 -14.06 14.23
N LEU A 336 -7.04 -13.22 13.27
CA LEU A 336 -6.78 -11.79 13.42
C LEU A 336 -7.89 -10.91 12.84
N ALA A 337 -9.06 -11.46 12.55
CA ALA A 337 -10.15 -10.72 11.92
C ALA A 337 -10.63 -9.58 12.82
N GLN A 338 -10.45 -8.37 12.31
CA GLN A 338 -10.98 -7.14 12.86
C GLN A 338 -12.24 -6.75 12.10
N THR A 339 -13.26 -6.27 12.79
CA THR A 339 -14.48 -5.78 12.15
C THR A 339 -14.56 -4.27 12.28
N LEU A 340 -14.74 -3.60 11.16
CA LEU A 340 -15.03 -2.16 11.11
C LEU A 340 -16.55 -1.96 11.04
N TRP A 341 -17.11 -1.38 12.08
CA TRP A 341 -18.52 -1.03 12.15
C TRP A 341 -18.73 0.44 11.85
N ARG A 342 -19.62 0.76 10.91
CA ARG A 342 -20.07 2.12 10.64
C ARG A 342 -21.50 2.34 11.10
N LEU A 343 -21.77 3.50 11.66
CA LEU A 343 -23.12 3.94 11.98
C LEU A 343 -23.77 4.54 10.73
N ILE A 344 -24.89 3.98 10.28
CA ILE A 344 -25.62 4.46 9.11
C ILE A 344 -26.94 5.15 9.43
N GLY A 345 -27.38 5.08 10.68
CA GLY A 345 -28.54 5.79 11.19
C GLY A 345 -28.57 5.80 12.71
N ARG A 346 -28.98 6.91 13.35
CA ARG A 346 -29.11 7.06 14.80
C ARG A 346 -30.57 7.07 15.21
N ASP A 347 -30.87 6.40 16.31
CA ASP A 347 -32.23 6.35 16.90
C ASP A 347 -32.72 7.71 17.40
N ASP A 348 -31.80 8.55 17.87
CA ASP A 348 -32.11 9.87 18.40
C ASP A 348 -32.20 10.96 17.31
N GLY A 349 -32.09 10.59 16.04
CA GLY A 349 -32.08 11.54 14.92
C GLY A 349 -30.86 12.48 14.89
N GLY A 350 -29.87 12.24 15.72
CA GLY A 350 -28.65 13.03 15.78
C GLY A 350 -27.84 12.93 14.48
N THR A 351 -27.01 13.94 14.26
CA THR A 351 -26.09 13.94 13.11
C THR A 351 -25.06 12.81 13.24
N LEU A 352 -24.70 12.24 12.11
CA LEU A 352 -23.57 11.35 12.00
C LEU A 352 -22.33 12.24 11.90
N GLU A 353 -21.62 12.43 13.02
CA GLU A 353 -20.43 13.30 13.05
C GLU A 353 -19.24 12.63 12.42
N VAL A 354 -18.47 13.40 11.66
CA VAL A 354 -17.18 13.00 11.14
C VAL A 354 -16.13 13.15 12.23
N VAL A 355 -15.41 12.11 12.53
CA VAL A 355 -14.18 12.25 13.29
C VAL A 355 -13.12 12.75 12.31
N PRO A 356 -12.42 13.86 12.59
CA PRO A 356 -11.34 14.31 11.76
C PRO A 356 -10.34 13.16 11.56
N SER A 357 -10.03 12.85 10.33
CA SER A 357 -8.87 12.04 10.01
C SER A 357 -7.62 12.67 10.64
N PHE A 358 -6.47 12.25 10.36
CA PHE A 358 -5.14 12.66 10.84
C PHE A 358 -4.86 14.16 11.12
N ARG A 359 -5.83 15.05 11.06
CA ARG A 359 -5.68 16.50 11.31
C ARG A 359 -5.87 16.85 12.78
#